data_54a6ae31c5f45d740f254aaa0ec648b3
#
_entry.id   54a6ae31c5f45d740f254aaa0ec648b3
#
_cell.length_a   1.000
_cell.length_b   1.000
_cell.length_c   1.000
_cell.angle_alpha   90.00
_cell.angle_beta   90.00
_cell.angle_gamma   90.00
#
_symmetry.space_group_name_H-M   'P 1'
#
loop_
_entity.id
_entity.type
_entity.pdbx_description
1 polymer ?
#
loop_
_entity_poly.entity_id
_entity_poly.type
_entity_poly.pdbx_seq_one_letter_code
_entity_poly.pdbx_strand_id
1 'polypeptide(L)'
;MEIKFQKAYLSDLYEGNVKPYKEYKSNPQLVKQYVNTINKLKSVTRIEQLYQIKSLHYEKKEGDLKGVSAVRVNKQYRILFTEVASTSGDLTIDLLEIEDLSKHYEK
;
A
#
# COMPACT_ATOMS: atom_id res chain seq x y z
N MET A 1 7.03 0.13 10.07
CA MET A 1 6.16 1.32 10.10
C MET A 1 4.73 0.89 10.36
N GLU A 2 3.98 1.68 11.10
CA GLU A 2 2.60 1.37 11.41
C GLU A 2 1.71 1.48 10.16
N ILE A 3 0.76 0.57 10.02
CA ILE A 3 -0.16 0.51 8.90
C ILE A 3 -1.60 0.62 9.42
N LYS A 4 -2.39 1.46 8.77
CA LYS A 4 -3.82 1.57 9.03
C LYS A 4 -4.56 1.38 7.71
N PHE A 5 -5.53 0.46 7.68
CA PHE A 5 -6.34 0.23 6.49
C PHE A 5 -7.56 1.13 6.54
N GLN A 6 -7.77 1.93 5.50
CA GLN A 6 -8.88 2.89 5.45
C GLN A 6 -10.19 2.25 4.98
N LYS A 7 -10.12 1.07 4.39
CA LYS A 7 -11.30 0.34 3.91
C LYS A 7 -11.27 -1.09 4.42
N ALA A 8 -12.43 -1.61 4.77
CA ALA A 8 -12.55 -2.96 5.34
C ALA A 8 -11.95 -4.03 4.42
N TYR A 9 -12.15 -3.91 3.10
CA TYR A 9 -11.66 -4.93 2.19
C TYR A 9 -10.12 -5.04 2.21
N LEU A 10 -9.43 -3.94 2.44
CA LEU A 10 -7.96 -3.94 2.48
C LEU A 10 -7.44 -4.75 3.67
N SER A 11 -8.08 -4.60 4.82
CA SER A 11 -7.78 -5.39 6.01
C SER A 11 -8.15 -6.86 5.83
N ASP A 12 -9.33 -7.10 5.24
CA ASP A 12 -9.79 -8.47 5.00
C ASP A 12 -8.84 -9.24 4.07
N LEU A 13 -8.39 -8.61 2.98
CA LEU A 13 -7.42 -9.23 2.08
C LEU A 13 -6.11 -9.57 2.80
N TYR A 14 -5.66 -8.66 3.65
CA TYR A 14 -4.43 -8.86 4.39
C TYR A 14 -4.54 -10.06 5.35
N GLU A 15 -5.71 -10.24 5.95
CA GLU A 15 -5.97 -11.34 6.88
C GLU A 15 -6.40 -12.64 6.20
N GLY A 16 -6.54 -12.63 4.88
CA GLY A 16 -6.93 -13.82 4.12
C GLY A 16 -8.44 -14.05 4.04
N ASN A 17 -9.25 -13.08 4.47
CA ASN A 17 -10.71 -13.17 4.45
C ASN A 17 -11.26 -12.73 3.10
N VAL A 18 -11.11 -13.58 2.09
CA VAL A 18 -11.42 -13.22 0.70
C VAL A 18 -12.82 -13.65 0.25
N LYS A 19 -13.55 -14.43 1.06
CA LYS A 19 -14.84 -15.00 0.66
C LYS A 19 -15.85 -13.99 0.09
N PRO A 20 -16.00 -12.78 0.69
CA PRO A 20 -16.97 -11.80 0.16
C PRO A 20 -16.52 -11.14 -1.14
N TYR A 21 -15.27 -11.33 -1.54
CA TYR A 21 -14.66 -10.56 -2.64
C TYR A 21 -14.31 -11.51 -3.78
N LYS A 22 -15.28 -11.76 -4.67
CA LYS A 22 -15.13 -12.71 -5.78
C LYS A 22 -13.87 -12.43 -6.62
N GLU A 23 -13.62 -11.17 -6.91
CA GLU A 23 -12.49 -10.73 -7.71
C GLU A 23 -11.16 -11.20 -7.12
N TYR A 24 -11.01 -11.08 -5.81
CA TYR A 24 -9.78 -11.46 -5.12
C TYR A 24 -9.76 -12.95 -4.80
N LYS A 25 -10.91 -13.53 -4.48
CA LYS A 25 -11.03 -14.97 -4.24
C LYS A 25 -10.56 -15.78 -5.44
N SER A 26 -10.84 -15.30 -6.66
CA SER A 26 -10.43 -15.95 -7.90
C SER A 26 -8.99 -15.65 -8.30
N ASN A 27 -8.30 -14.80 -7.55
CA ASN A 27 -6.92 -14.40 -7.86
C ASN A 27 -6.03 -14.50 -6.59
N PRO A 28 -5.77 -15.72 -6.11
CA PRO A 28 -5.00 -15.88 -4.87
C PRO A 28 -3.58 -15.39 -4.96
N GLN A 29 -2.99 -15.39 -6.16
CA GLN A 29 -1.64 -14.87 -6.34
C GLN A 29 -1.58 -13.37 -6.09
N LEU A 30 -2.59 -12.63 -6.56
CA LEU A 30 -2.66 -11.18 -6.30
C LEU A 30 -2.76 -10.91 -4.79
N VAL A 31 -3.60 -11.68 -4.09
CA VAL A 31 -3.75 -11.52 -2.64
C VAL A 31 -2.42 -11.77 -1.93
N LYS A 32 -1.70 -12.82 -2.33
CA LYS A 32 -0.38 -13.13 -1.77
C LYS A 32 0.61 -11.99 -2.01
N GLN A 33 0.62 -11.47 -3.23
CA GLN A 33 1.51 -10.35 -3.59
C GLN A 33 1.15 -9.08 -2.81
N TYR A 34 -0.13 -8.84 -2.61
CA TYR A 34 -0.61 -7.72 -1.79
C TYR A 34 -0.12 -7.84 -0.34
N VAL A 35 -0.32 -9.02 0.26
CA VAL A 35 0.14 -9.27 1.64
C VAL A 35 1.66 -9.06 1.76
N ASN A 36 2.42 -9.60 0.81
CA ASN A 36 3.87 -9.43 0.80
C ASN A 36 4.26 -7.96 0.70
N THR A 37 3.54 -7.18 -0.11
CA THR A 37 3.82 -5.76 -0.27
C THR A 37 3.52 -4.99 1.01
N ILE A 38 2.38 -5.26 1.66
CA ILE A 38 2.05 -4.66 2.95
C ILE A 38 3.13 -5.00 3.99
N ASN A 39 3.60 -6.26 4.00
CA ASN A 39 4.66 -6.67 4.93
C ASN A 39 5.96 -5.90 4.70
N LYS A 40 6.29 -5.59 3.44
CA LYS A 40 7.44 -4.73 3.14
C LYS A 40 7.26 -3.33 3.72
N LEU A 41 6.05 -2.76 3.59
CA LEU A 41 5.76 -1.46 4.20
C LEU A 41 5.88 -1.50 5.72
N LYS A 42 5.43 -2.58 6.33
CA LYS A 42 5.54 -2.76 7.79
C LYS A 42 7.00 -2.88 8.25
N SER A 43 7.87 -3.43 7.42
CA SER A 43 9.24 -3.74 7.79
C SER A 43 10.14 -2.52 7.85
N VAL A 44 9.78 -1.43 7.18
CA VAL A 44 10.62 -0.23 7.19
C VAL A 44 10.35 0.61 8.43
N THR A 45 11.36 1.33 8.89
CA THR A 45 11.24 2.23 10.04
C THR A 45 11.18 3.69 9.61
N ARG A 46 11.59 3.98 8.38
CA ARG A 46 11.62 5.33 7.81
C ARG A 46 11.11 5.28 6.38
N ILE A 47 10.37 6.31 5.98
CA ILE A 47 9.76 6.37 4.66
C ILE A 47 10.80 6.33 3.53
N GLU A 48 11.96 6.92 3.76
CA GLU A 48 13.04 6.96 2.76
C GLU A 48 13.53 5.57 2.36
N GLN A 49 13.37 4.58 3.24
CA GLN A 49 13.79 3.20 2.98
C GLN A 49 12.97 2.57 1.83
N LEU A 50 11.78 3.10 1.55
CA LEU A 50 10.96 2.58 0.45
C LEU A 50 11.64 2.77 -0.91
N TYR A 51 12.43 3.84 -1.07
CA TYR A 51 13.19 4.06 -2.30
C TYR A 51 14.26 2.99 -2.51
N GLN A 52 14.74 2.38 -1.43
CA GLN A 52 15.79 1.36 -1.49
C GLN A 52 15.25 -0.01 -1.89
N ILE A 53 13.96 -0.24 -1.69
CA ILE A 53 13.30 -1.48 -2.11
C ILE A 53 12.80 -1.29 -3.54
N LYS A 54 13.68 -1.55 -4.50
CA LYS A 54 13.42 -1.23 -5.93
C LYS A 54 12.17 -1.89 -6.47
N SER A 55 11.83 -3.09 -5.99
CA SER A 55 10.64 -3.81 -6.43
C SER A 55 9.34 -3.08 -6.11
N LEU A 56 9.35 -2.17 -5.13
CA LEU A 56 8.17 -1.40 -4.75
C LEU A 56 7.85 -0.27 -5.73
N HIS A 57 8.81 0.19 -6.51
CA HIS A 57 8.62 1.34 -7.41
C HIS A 57 7.89 2.49 -6.70
N TYR A 58 8.32 2.80 -5.49
CA TYR A 58 7.69 3.82 -4.67
C TYR A 58 7.69 5.17 -5.38
N GLU A 59 6.53 5.82 -5.41
CA GLU A 59 6.39 7.16 -6.01
C GLU A 59 5.34 7.97 -5.27
N LYS A 60 5.52 9.29 -5.30
CA LYS A 60 4.50 10.23 -4.83
C LYS A 60 3.70 10.70 -6.03
N LYS A 61 2.37 10.60 -5.92
CA LYS A 61 1.49 11.01 -7.01
C LYS A 61 1.38 12.53 -7.08
N GLU A 62 1.08 13.03 -8.26
CA GLU A 62 0.87 14.46 -8.53
C GLU A 62 -0.49 14.68 -9.16
N GLY A 63 -0.85 15.94 -9.40
CA GLY A 63 -2.14 16.29 -9.98
C GLY A 63 -3.26 16.01 -8.99
N ASP A 64 -4.32 15.35 -9.47
CA ASP A 64 -5.51 15.08 -8.66
C ASP A 64 -5.24 14.16 -7.49
N LEU A 65 -4.15 13.37 -7.56
CA LEU A 65 -3.75 12.46 -6.49
C LEU A 65 -2.62 13.00 -5.62
N LYS A 66 -2.39 14.30 -5.67
CA LYS A 66 -1.37 14.93 -4.84
C LYS A 66 -1.65 14.63 -3.36
N GLY A 67 -0.61 14.22 -2.64
CA GLY A 67 -0.72 13.80 -1.25
C GLY A 67 -0.87 12.30 -1.08
N VAL A 68 -1.04 11.56 -2.18
CA VAL A 68 -1.10 10.11 -2.18
C VAL A 68 0.20 9.55 -2.73
N SER A 69 0.68 8.48 -2.12
CA SER A 69 1.84 7.73 -2.57
C SER A 69 1.41 6.36 -3.08
N ALA A 70 2.27 5.73 -3.88
CA ALA A 70 1.96 4.43 -4.44
C ALA A 70 3.18 3.52 -4.40
N VAL A 71 2.91 2.22 -4.20
CA VAL A 71 3.91 1.17 -4.36
C VAL A 71 3.34 0.07 -5.25
N ARG A 72 4.23 -0.61 -5.97
CA ARG A 72 3.86 -1.65 -6.91
C ARG A 72 3.62 -2.97 -6.19
N VAL A 73 2.48 -3.61 -6.47
CA VAL A 73 2.17 -4.98 -6.05
C VAL A 73 2.62 -5.97 -7.13
N ASN A 74 2.24 -5.68 -8.37
CA ASN A 74 2.65 -6.42 -9.57
C ASN A 74 2.52 -5.49 -10.79
N LYS A 75 2.59 -6.03 -12.00
CA LYS A 75 2.52 -5.21 -13.21
C LYS A 75 1.21 -4.41 -13.33
N GLN A 76 0.12 -4.92 -12.76
CA GLN A 76 -1.21 -4.35 -12.95
C GLN A 76 -1.74 -3.61 -11.73
N TYR A 77 -1.21 -3.87 -10.54
CA TYR A 77 -1.79 -3.36 -9.30
C TYR A 77 -0.79 -2.53 -8.52
N ARG A 78 -1.32 -1.48 -7.88
CA ARG A 78 -0.59 -0.58 -6.98
C ARG A 78 -1.36 -0.45 -5.68
N ILE A 79 -0.64 -0.30 -4.57
CA ILE A 79 -1.24 0.11 -3.31
C ILE A 79 -1.11 1.62 -3.23
N LEU A 80 -2.24 2.31 -3.02
CA LEU A 80 -2.26 3.74 -2.79
C LEU A 80 -2.35 3.98 -1.29
N PHE A 81 -1.55 4.91 -0.79
CA PHE A 81 -1.54 5.21 0.65
C PHE A 81 -1.17 6.66 0.91
N THR A 82 -1.57 7.14 2.09
CA THR A 82 -1.24 8.49 2.57
C THR A 82 -0.20 8.36 3.67
N GLU A 83 0.80 9.21 3.63
CA GLU A 83 1.87 9.27 4.63
C GLU A 83 1.47 10.26 5.72
N VAL A 84 1.43 9.78 6.96
CA VAL A 84 0.99 10.59 8.10
C VAL A 84 2.17 10.93 8.98
N ALA A 85 2.40 12.21 9.19
CA ALA A 85 3.49 12.69 10.03
C ALA A 85 3.19 12.48 11.51
N SER A 86 4.24 12.27 12.28
CA SER A 86 4.16 12.16 13.73
C SER A 86 3.56 13.42 14.33
N THR A 87 2.75 13.24 15.38
CA THR A 87 2.16 14.35 16.12
C THR A 87 3.11 14.95 17.17
N SER A 88 4.31 14.38 17.32
CA SER A 88 5.27 14.78 18.37
C SER A 88 6.15 15.97 18.00
N GLY A 89 5.83 16.68 16.91
CA GLY A 89 6.60 17.85 16.47
C GLY A 89 7.71 17.55 15.46
N ASP A 90 8.06 16.29 15.30
CA ASP A 90 8.96 15.84 14.23
C ASP A 90 8.17 15.74 12.93
N LEU A 91 8.78 16.10 11.82
CA LEU A 91 8.16 15.92 10.50
C LEU A 91 8.38 14.51 9.97
N THR A 92 8.64 13.56 10.87
CA THR A 92 8.87 12.17 10.51
C THR A 92 7.56 11.46 10.24
N ILE A 93 7.50 10.72 9.14
CA ILE A 93 6.33 9.88 8.82
C ILE A 93 6.41 8.64 9.71
N ASP A 94 5.34 8.35 10.45
CA ASP A 94 5.29 7.18 11.33
C ASP A 94 4.10 6.26 11.09
N LEU A 95 3.18 6.64 10.20
CA LEU A 95 1.97 5.88 9.90
C LEU A 95 1.67 5.96 8.40
N LEU A 96 1.30 4.84 7.81
CA LEU A 96 0.80 4.79 6.44
C LEU A 96 -0.68 4.39 6.47
N GLU A 97 -1.53 5.24 5.93
CA GLU A 97 -2.95 4.95 5.77
C GLU A 97 -3.19 4.36 4.40
N ILE A 98 -3.49 3.06 4.36
CA ILE A 98 -3.70 2.35 3.10
C ILE A 98 -5.08 2.71 2.56
N GLU A 99 -5.11 3.34 1.38
CA GLU A 99 -6.31 3.91 0.80
C GLU A 99 -7.00 2.97 -0.19
N ASP A 100 -6.21 2.26 -1.00
CA ASP A 100 -6.80 1.44 -2.04
C ASP A 100 -5.79 0.47 -2.65
N LEU A 101 -6.31 -0.63 -3.19
CA LEU A 101 -5.57 -1.54 -4.07
C LEU A 101 -6.07 -1.27 -5.48
N SER A 102 -5.31 -0.50 -6.24
CA SER A 102 -5.74 0.07 -7.51
C SER A 102 -5.13 -0.65 -8.69
N LYS A 103 -5.95 -0.94 -9.69
CA LYS A 103 -5.46 -1.48 -10.95
C LYS A 103 -4.85 -0.36 -11.78
N HIS A 104 -3.58 -0.55 -12.15
CA HIS A 104 -2.85 0.41 -12.94
C HIS A 104 -2.87 0.01 -14.41
N TYR A 105 -3.37 0.92 -15.26
CA TYR A 105 -3.35 0.70 -16.70
C TYR A 105 -2.20 1.49 -17.31
N GLU A 106 -1.25 0.78 -17.87
CA GLU A 106 -0.22 1.42 -18.68
C GLU A 106 -0.78 1.70 -20.07
N LYS A 107 -0.54 2.90 -20.53
CA LYS A 107 -0.89 3.27 -21.91
C LYS A 107 0.30 3.05 -22.82
#